data_ae1c33c8607db1089744a205e1290525
#
_entry.id   ae1c33c8607db1089744a205e1290525
#
_cell.length_a   1.000
_cell.length_b   1.000
_cell.length_c   1.000
_cell.angle_alpha   90.00
_cell.angle_beta   90.00
_cell.angle_gamma   90.00
#
_symmetry.space_group_name_H-M   'P 1'
#
loop_
_entity.id
_entity.type
_entity.pdbx_description
1 polymer ?
#
loop_
_entity_poly.entity_id
_entity_poly.type
_entity_poly.pdbx_seq_one_letter_code
_entity_poly.pdbx_strand_id
1 'polypeptide(L)'
;MPRFRDLTDREVLHRSFKLADAQELVARQEGFESWQALKAGVQTMTDKNAPTTPATPVLGAAEPNLFVADFEQACAFFTGQLGFEIVFTYGEPPFYGQVKRGAAALNLRLIRRPVFVDDIREREELMAASLTVGSAAEIRALFAEFQAAGVDFFRPLKQEPWGARTFIVRDPDGNLLLFAGTAN
;
A
#
# COMPACT_ATOMS: atom_id res chain seq x y z
N MET A 1 18.37 -5.49 -54.84
CA MET A 1 17.60 -5.51 -56.10
C MET A 1 18.57 -5.42 -57.27
N PRO A 2 18.64 -6.42 -58.15
CA PRO A 2 19.52 -6.34 -59.32
C PRO A 2 19.11 -5.26 -60.32
N ARG A 3 17.83 -4.79 -60.28
CA ARG A 3 17.25 -3.93 -61.32
C ARG A 3 17.77 -2.47 -61.34
N PHE A 4 18.46 -1.98 -60.33
CA PHE A 4 18.83 -0.57 -60.21
C PHE A 4 20.32 -0.34 -59.96
N ARG A 5 21.15 -1.40 -59.99
CA ARG A 5 22.57 -1.32 -59.60
C ARG A 5 23.45 -0.58 -60.61
N ASP A 6 22.98 -0.51 -61.86
CA ASP A 6 23.77 0.02 -62.96
C ASP A 6 23.08 1.21 -63.66
N LEU A 7 22.08 1.83 -63.01
CA LEU A 7 21.36 2.97 -63.56
C LEU A 7 21.85 4.28 -62.95
N THR A 8 21.96 5.30 -63.79
CA THR A 8 22.22 6.68 -63.33
C THR A 8 20.95 7.26 -62.67
N ASP A 9 21.13 8.23 -61.78
CA ASP A 9 20.00 8.92 -61.08
C ASP A 9 18.92 9.44 -62.03
N ARG A 10 19.31 9.87 -63.23
CA ARG A 10 18.42 10.35 -64.31
C ARG A 10 17.57 9.25 -64.91
N GLU A 11 18.14 8.05 -65.05
CA GLU A 11 17.41 6.86 -65.56
C GLU A 11 16.46 6.28 -64.54
N VAL A 12 16.80 6.38 -63.28
CA VAL A 12 15.91 6.01 -62.16
C VAL A 12 14.68 6.90 -62.10
N LEU A 13 14.84 8.22 -62.30
CA LEU A 13 13.76 9.19 -62.25
C LEU A 13 12.74 9.09 -63.40
N HIS A 14 13.13 8.50 -64.53
CA HIS A 14 12.25 8.28 -65.69
C HIS A 14 11.48 6.97 -65.71
N ARG A 15 11.74 6.08 -64.74
CA ARG A 15 10.99 4.81 -64.61
C ARG A 15 9.81 4.96 -63.66
N SER A 16 8.71 4.25 -63.92
CA SER A 16 7.58 4.17 -63.00
C SER A 16 8.03 3.45 -61.72
N PHE A 17 8.29 4.24 -60.71
CA PHE A 17 8.71 3.78 -59.39
C PHE A 17 7.46 3.47 -58.56
N LYS A 18 7.29 2.22 -58.12
CA LYS A 18 6.17 1.86 -57.24
C LYS A 18 6.56 2.18 -55.81
N LEU A 19 5.59 2.55 -55.02
CA LEU A 19 5.80 2.84 -53.58
C LEU A 19 6.55 1.70 -52.86
N ALA A 20 6.25 0.45 -53.21
CA ALA A 20 6.94 -0.71 -52.67
C ALA A 20 8.45 -0.75 -53.00
N ASP A 21 8.85 -0.28 -54.20
CA ASP A 21 10.28 -0.23 -54.59
C ASP A 21 11.00 0.88 -53.76
N ALA A 22 10.36 2.03 -53.51
CA ALA A 22 10.89 3.07 -52.66
C ALA A 22 11.06 2.62 -51.22
N GLN A 23 10.06 1.95 -50.69
CA GLN A 23 10.09 1.40 -49.32
C GLN A 23 11.21 0.39 -49.12
N GLU A 24 11.41 -0.51 -50.08
CA GLU A 24 12.49 -1.51 -50.06
C GLU A 24 13.88 -0.84 -50.13
N LEU A 25 14.02 0.25 -50.91
CA LEU A 25 15.25 0.99 -51.06
C LEU A 25 15.62 1.70 -49.74
N VAL A 26 14.66 2.37 -49.11
CA VAL A 26 14.85 3.00 -47.82
C VAL A 26 15.22 2.00 -46.76
N ALA A 27 14.55 0.85 -46.67
CA ALA A 27 14.87 -0.18 -45.70
C ALA A 27 16.32 -0.68 -45.85
N ARG A 28 16.81 -0.89 -47.06
CA ARG A 28 18.18 -1.30 -47.28
C ARG A 28 19.22 -0.24 -47.02
N GLN A 29 18.88 1.05 -47.27
CA GLN A 29 19.75 2.17 -46.95
C GLN A 29 19.95 2.29 -45.44
N GLU A 30 18.90 1.99 -44.65
CA GLU A 30 18.91 1.95 -43.20
C GLU A 30 19.46 0.61 -42.64
N GLY A 31 19.98 -0.29 -43.48
CA GLY A 31 20.60 -1.55 -43.06
C GLY A 31 19.65 -2.70 -42.75
N PHE A 32 18.40 -2.61 -43.18
CA PHE A 32 17.41 -3.67 -42.98
C PHE A 32 17.20 -4.49 -44.24
N GLU A 33 16.93 -5.79 -44.10
CA GLU A 33 16.73 -6.71 -45.24
C GLU A 33 15.44 -6.42 -46.02
N SER A 34 14.43 -5.81 -45.41
CA SER A 34 13.14 -5.49 -46.02
C SER A 34 12.43 -4.33 -45.31
N TRP A 35 11.45 -3.72 -45.98
CA TRP A 35 10.58 -2.71 -45.39
C TRP A 35 9.83 -3.20 -44.12
N GLN A 36 9.47 -4.48 -44.12
CA GLN A 36 8.84 -5.09 -42.96
C GLN A 36 9.81 -5.20 -41.77
N ALA A 37 11.06 -5.55 -42.02
CA ALA A 37 12.12 -5.60 -41.00
C ALA A 37 12.40 -4.19 -40.42
N LEU A 38 12.45 -3.16 -41.29
CA LEU A 38 12.56 -1.76 -40.84
C LEU A 38 11.41 -1.37 -39.93
N LYS A 39 10.17 -1.65 -40.33
CA LYS A 39 8.99 -1.34 -39.49
C LYS A 39 9.03 -2.05 -38.14
N ALA A 40 9.39 -3.32 -38.12
CA ALA A 40 9.54 -4.09 -36.88
C ALA A 40 10.65 -3.52 -36.00
N GLY A 41 11.78 -3.10 -36.59
CA GLY A 41 12.88 -2.44 -35.86
C GLY A 41 12.47 -1.07 -35.26
N VAL A 42 11.75 -0.28 -36.03
CA VAL A 42 11.21 1.01 -35.54
C VAL A 42 10.19 0.79 -34.43
N GLN A 43 9.31 -0.21 -34.55
CA GLN A 43 8.33 -0.55 -33.52
C GLN A 43 9.03 -0.94 -32.21
N THR A 44 10.06 -1.76 -32.29
CA THR A 44 10.88 -2.15 -31.11
C THR A 44 11.66 -0.97 -30.52
N MET A 45 12.09 0.00 -31.30
CA MET A 45 12.73 1.23 -30.83
C MET A 45 11.72 2.18 -30.19
N THR A 46 10.51 2.27 -30.75
CA THR A 46 9.41 3.08 -30.19
C THR A 46 8.92 2.51 -28.86
N ASP A 47 8.85 1.17 -28.73
CA ASP A 47 8.49 0.53 -27.45
C ASP A 47 9.59 0.69 -26.38
N LYS A 48 10.86 0.73 -26.78
CA LYS A 48 11.98 1.02 -25.87
C LYS A 48 12.08 2.49 -25.46
N ASN A 49 11.58 3.41 -26.27
CA ASN A 49 11.55 4.85 -26.02
C ASN A 49 10.13 5.36 -25.68
N ALA A 50 9.16 4.47 -25.48
CA ALA A 50 7.90 4.89 -24.89
C ALA A 50 8.26 5.60 -23.57
N PRO A 51 7.83 6.86 -23.35
CA PRO A 51 8.05 7.51 -22.09
C PRO A 51 7.41 6.61 -21.05
N THR A 52 8.25 6.01 -20.19
CA THR A 52 7.76 5.32 -19.00
C THR A 52 7.06 6.41 -18.23
N THR A 53 5.73 6.46 -18.32
CA THR A 53 4.94 7.28 -17.40
C THR A 53 5.43 6.86 -16.02
N PRO A 54 5.99 7.77 -15.22
CA PRO A 54 6.47 7.40 -13.89
C PRO A 54 5.30 6.73 -13.19
N ALA A 55 5.50 5.48 -12.78
CA ALA A 55 4.46 4.74 -12.07
C ALA A 55 4.01 5.62 -10.91
N THR A 56 2.73 5.93 -10.83
CA THR A 56 2.18 6.70 -9.71
C THR A 56 2.57 5.97 -8.43
N PRO A 57 3.28 6.63 -7.50
CA PRO A 57 3.66 5.99 -6.25
C PRO A 57 2.43 5.45 -5.53
N VAL A 58 2.48 4.17 -5.14
CA VAL A 58 1.42 3.52 -4.38
C VAL A 58 1.69 3.72 -2.90
N LEU A 59 0.73 4.32 -2.19
CA LEU A 59 0.79 4.41 -0.72
C LEU A 59 0.61 3.01 -0.12
N GLY A 60 1.43 2.70 0.88
CA GLY A 60 1.30 1.50 1.69
C GLY A 60 0.15 1.59 2.69
N ALA A 61 0.15 0.71 3.68
CA ALA A 61 -0.81 0.77 4.77
C ALA A 61 -0.62 2.04 5.63
N ALA A 62 -1.71 2.56 6.16
CA ALA A 62 -1.64 3.61 7.18
C ALA A 62 -1.27 2.98 8.54
N GLU A 63 -0.38 3.62 9.27
CA GLU A 63 0.11 3.16 10.57
C GLU A 63 -0.20 4.24 11.62
N PRO A 64 -1.27 4.09 12.41
CA PRO A 64 -1.63 5.03 13.47
C PRO A 64 -0.52 5.19 14.51
N ASN A 65 -0.33 6.41 15.02
CA ASN A 65 0.57 6.68 16.13
C ASN A 65 -0.23 6.83 17.43
N LEU A 66 0.02 5.96 18.39
CA LEU A 66 -0.53 6.00 19.72
C LEU A 66 0.44 6.72 20.67
N PHE A 67 -0.07 7.65 21.43
CA PHE A 67 0.73 8.38 22.40
C PHE A 67 0.61 7.69 23.76
N VAL A 68 1.76 7.35 24.35
CA VAL A 68 1.86 6.59 25.60
C VAL A 68 2.74 7.32 26.61
N ALA A 69 2.41 7.27 27.87
CA ALA A 69 3.17 7.87 28.95
C ALA A 69 4.23 6.92 29.52
N ASP A 70 3.99 5.61 29.39
CA ASP A 70 4.92 4.54 29.75
C ASP A 70 5.06 3.56 28.59
N PHE A 71 6.25 3.56 27.97
CA PHE A 71 6.52 2.77 26.78
C PHE A 71 6.56 1.26 27.06
N GLU A 72 7.13 0.87 28.20
CA GLU A 72 7.23 -0.54 28.59
C GLU A 72 5.85 -1.11 28.95
N GLN A 73 5.05 -0.35 29.69
CA GLN A 73 3.69 -0.73 30.03
C GLN A 73 2.81 -0.87 28.76
N ALA A 74 2.92 0.07 27.82
CA ALA A 74 2.22 -0.03 26.54
C ALA A 74 2.64 -1.28 25.76
N CYS A 75 3.93 -1.56 25.62
CA CYS A 75 4.42 -2.77 24.99
C CYS A 75 3.86 -4.03 25.66
N ALA A 76 3.89 -4.10 26.99
CA ALA A 76 3.36 -5.24 27.75
C ALA A 76 1.85 -5.43 27.52
N PHE A 77 1.08 -4.34 27.46
CA PHE A 77 -0.35 -4.39 27.17
C PHE A 77 -0.61 -4.95 25.78
N PHE A 78 0.03 -4.37 24.74
CA PHE A 78 -0.17 -4.82 23.36
C PHE A 78 0.26 -6.26 23.13
N THR A 79 1.37 -6.69 23.72
CA THR A 79 1.86 -8.07 23.55
C THR A 79 1.12 -9.07 24.43
N GLY A 80 0.92 -8.76 25.71
CA GLY A 80 0.35 -9.68 26.69
C GLY A 80 -1.15 -9.80 26.64
N GLN A 81 -1.88 -8.71 26.36
CA GLN A 81 -3.35 -8.71 26.38
C GLN A 81 -3.96 -8.72 24.99
N LEU A 82 -3.39 -7.98 24.03
CA LEU A 82 -3.94 -7.88 22.68
C LEU A 82 -3.27 -8.82 21.66
N GLY A 83 -2.23 -9.58 22.05
CA GLY A 83 -1.56 -10.56 21.20
C GLY A 83 -0.82 -9.98 20.02
N PHE A 84 -0.33 -8.73 20.14
CA PHE A 84 0.56 -8.12 19.15
C PHE A 84 2.00 -8.60 19.39
N GLU A 85 2.85 -8.43 18.38
CA GLU A 85 4.29 -8.65 18.44
C GLU A 85 5.02 -7.32 18.29
N ILE A 86 6.13 -7.12 19.02
CA ILE A 86 6.99 -5.95 18.84
C ILE A 86 7.79 -6.16 17.55
N VAL A 87 7.64 -5.24 16.58
CA VAL A 87 8.39 -5.25 15.33
C VAL A 87 9.78 -4.64 15.54
N PHE A 88 9.82 -3.47 16.19
CA PHE A 88 11.06 -2.79 16.58
C PHE A 88 10.80 -1.83 17.74
N THR A 89 11.88 -1.45 18.41
CA THR A 89 11.94 -0.34 19.36
C THR A 89 13.11 0.58 19.01
N TYR A 90 12.99 1.86 19.34
CA TYR A 90 14.00 2.85 19.05
C TYR A 90 14.23 3.78 20.25
N GLY A 91 15.52 4.07 20.52
CA GLY A 91 16.01 4.91 21.61
C GLY A 91 16.60 4.11 22.77
N GLU A 92 17.40 4.80 23.60
CA GLU A 92 18.02 4.27 24.83
C GLU A 92 17.84 5.31 25.95
N PRO A 93 16.85 5.17 26.85
CA PRO A 93 15.80 4.15 26.84
C PRO A 93 14.82 4.28 25.66
N PRO A 94 14.07 3.21 25.31
CA PRO A 94 13.14 3.24 24.19
C PRO A 94 12.06 4.30 24.35
N PHE A 95 11.77 5.04 23.27
CA PHE A 95 10.73 6.06 23.25
C PHE A 95 9.80 6.00 22.01
N TYR A 96 10.10 5.12 21.09
CA TYR A 96 9.32 4.86 19.89
C TYR A 96 9.42 3.39 19.52
N GLY A 97 8.38 2.81 18.97
CA GLY A 97 8.38 1.46 18.46
C GLY A 97 7.11 1.14 17.69
N GLN A 98 7.08 -0.06 17.11
CA GLN A 98 5.94 -0.56 16.38
C GLN A 98 5.54 -1.93 16.92
N VAL A 99 4.23 -2.11 17.08
CA VAL A 99 3.61 -3.40 17.38
C VAL A 99 2.72 -3.82 16.20
N LYS A 100 2.66 -5.13 15.93
CA LYS A 100 1.94 -5.68 14.79
C LYS A 100 1.16 -6.94 15.17
N ARG A 101 -0.05 -7.08 14.62
CA ARG A 101 -0.84 -8.31 14.67
C ARG A 101 -1.54 -8.52 13.33
N GLY A 102 -1.18 -9.59 12.60
CA GLY A 102 -1.66 -9.78 11.23
C GLY A 102 -1.24 -8.63 10.32
N ALA A 103 -2.19 -7.99 9.65
CA ALA A 103 -1.93 -6.81 8.82
C ALA A 103 -1.96 -5.49 9.60
N ALA A 104 -2.47 -5.48 10.83
CA ALA A 104 -2.55 -4.27 11.66
C ALA A 104 -1.19 -3.93 12.25
N ALA A 105 -0.68 -2.72 11.99
CA ALA A 105 0.53 -2.17 12.59
C ALA A 105 0.18 -0.85 13.27
N LEU A 106 0.69 -0.67 14.50
CA LEU A 106 0.49 0.52 15.33
C LEU A 106 1.84 1.00 15.83
N ASN A 107 2.09 2.29 15.72
CA ASN A 107 3.27 2.92 16.27
C ASN A 107 2.99 3.42 17.69
N LEU A 108 3.90 3.14 18.62
CA LEU A 108 3.86 3.62 19.99
C LEU A 108 4.87 4.74 20.15
N ARG A 109 4.42 5.90 20.62
CA ARG A 109 5.27 7.07 20.85
C ARG A 109 5.19 7.52 22.29
N LEU A 110 6.31 7.44 23.02
CA LEU A 110 6.42 7.99 24.36
C LEU A 110 6.29 9.50 24.35
N ILE A 111 5.41 10.03 25.20
CA ILE A 111 5.23 11.46 25.42
C ILE A 111 5.44 11.80 26.89
N ARG A 112 5.93 13.00 27.16
CA ARG A 112 6.18 13.48 28.53
C ARG A 112 5.02 14.26 29.12
N ARG A 113 4.06 14.66 28.31
CA ARG A 113 2.87 15.43 28.72
C ARG A 113 1.66 14.90 27.98
N PRO A 114 0.51 14.77 28.63
CA PRO A 114 -0.72 14.35 27.96
C PRO A 114 -1.03 15.23 26.75
N VAL A 115 -1.39 14.60 25.64
CA VAL A 115 -1.82 15.29 24.41
C VAL A 115 -3.26 15.77 24.55
N PHE A 116 -4.08 15.00 25.26
CA PHE A 116 -5.48 15.31 25.51
C PHE A 116 -5.67 15.70 26.96
N VAL A 117 -6.53 16.68 27.19
CA VAL A 117 -6.87 17.20 28.52
C VAL A 117 -8.21 16.63 28.94
N ASP A 118 -8.29 16.23 30.19
CA ASP A 118 -9.50 15.67 30.84
C ASP A 118 -10.04 14.43 30.07
N ASP A 119 -11.34 14.21 30.12
CA ASP A 119 -12.08 13.08 29.58
C ASP A 119 -12.51 13.24 28.10
N ILE A 120 -11.93 14.19 27.37
CA ILE A 120 -12.35 14.51 25.99
C ILE A 120 -12.31 13.31 25.06
N ARG A 121 -11.31 12.42 25.20
CA ARG A 121 -11.22 11.21 24.39
C ARG A 121 -12.45 10.31 24.54
N GLU A 122 -12.89 10.12 25.77
CA GLU A 122 -14.02 9.24 26.09
C GLU A 122 -15.34 9.92 25.77
N ARG A 123 -15.49 11.19 26.16
CA ARG A 123 -16.71 11.96 25.92
C ARG A 123 -17.03 12.13 24.44
N GLU A 124 -16.02 12.40 23.62
CA GLU A 124 -16.17 12.56 22.17
C GLU A 124 -15.85 11.28 21.39
N GLU A 125 -15.57 10.16 22.09
CA GLU A 125 -15.20 8.86 21.53
C GLU A 125 -14.10 8.98 20.46
N LEU A 126 -13.01 9.66 20.79
CA LEU A 126 -11.91 9.88 19.84
C LEU A 126 -11.09 8.60 19.65
N MET A 127 -11.38 7.87 18.58
CA MET A 127 -10.67 6.63 18.23
C MET A 127 -9.24 6.93 17.79
N ALA A 128 -8.27 6.32 18.47
CA ALA A 128 -6.87 6.38 18.09
C ALA A 128 -6.58 5.48 16.89
N ALA A 129 -7.29 4.35 16.77
CA ALA A 129 -7.22 3.44 15.64
C ALA A 129 -8.52 2.66 15.47
N SER A 130 -8.77 2.22 14.23
CA SER A 130 -9.83 1.26 13.90
C SER A 130 -9.22 0.03 13.24
N LEU A 131 -9.47 -1.13 13.82
CA LEU A 131 -8.96 -2.41 13.37
C LEU A 131 -10.13 -3.30 12.93
N THR A 132 -10.00 -3.96 11.78
CA THR A 132 -11.09 -4.76 11.23
C THR A 132 -10.71 -6.22 11.11
N VAL A 133 -11.68 -7.09 11.31
CA VAL A 133 -11.60 -8.52 11.02
C VAL A 133 -12.62 -8.92 9.96
N GLY A 134 -12.36 -10.03 9.27
CA GLY A 134 -13.10 -10.41 8.06
C GLY A 134 -14.54 -10.86 8.26
N SER A 135 -14.93 -11.23 9.49
CA SER A 135 -16.24 -11.84 9.72
C SER A 135 -16.83 -11.58 11.11
N ALA A 136 -18.14 -11.78 11.23
CA ALA A 136 -18.86 -11.76 12.51
C ALA A 136 -18.42 -12.88 13.47
N ALA A 137 -17.89 -13.96 12.98
CA ALA A 137 -17.33 -15.03 13.81
C ALA A 137 -16.00 -14.63 14.40
N GLU A 138 -15.11 -14.03 13.59
CA GLU A 138 -13.81 -13.57 14.03
C GLU A 138 -13.88 -12.46 15.07
N ILE A 139 -14.79 -11.49 14.92
CA ILE A 139 -14.93 -10.44 15.93
C ILE A 139 -15.43 -10.97 17.27
N ARG A 140 -16.29 -12.00 17.28
CA ARG A 140 -16.72 -12.66 18.52
C ARG A 140 -15.57 -13.44 19.15
N ALA A 141 -14.78 -14.14 18.35
CA ALA A 141 -13.61 -14.90 18.83
C ALA A 141 -12.57 -13.94 19.43
N LEU A 142 -12.29 -12.84 18.75
CA LEU A 142 -11.36 -11.81 19.23
C LEU A 142 -11.84 -11.15 20.53
N PHE A 143 -13.14 -10.86 20.64
CA PHE A 143 -13.71 -10.34 21.88
C PHE A 143 -13.55 -11.32 23.04
N ALA A 144 -13.84 -12.61 22.83
CA ALA A 144 -13.67 -13.65 23.84
C ALA A 144 -12.19 -13.82 24.26
N GLU A 145 -11.27 -13.75 23.31
CA GLU A 145 -9.82 -13.78 23.57
C GLU A 145 -9.41 -12.63 24.49
N PHE A 146 -9.79 -11.40 24.15
CA PHE A 146 -9.46 -10.20 24.95
C PHE A 146 -10.13 -10.22 26.32
N GLN A 147 -11.36 -10.73 26.40
CA GLN A 147 -12.05 -10.92 27.67
C GLN A 147 -11.29 -11.90 28.60
N ALA A 148 -10.79 -13.01 28.05
CA ALA A 148 -9.99 -13.97 28.78
C ALA A 148 -8.63 -13.40 29.22
N ALA A 149 -8.07 -12.46 28.44
CA ALA A 149 -6.83 -11.73 28.78
C ALA A 149 -7.03 -10.58 29.77
N GLY A 150 -8.27 -10.31 30.21
CA GLY A 150 -8.58 -9.24 31.17
C GLY A 150 -8.48 -7.83 30.60
N VAL A 151 -8.75 -7.67 29.31
CA VAL A 151 -8.75 -6.35 28.65
C VAL A 151 -9.86 -5.44 29.19
N ASP A 152 -9.57 -4.16 29.40
CA ASP A 152 -10.56 -3.15 29.74
C ASP A 152 -11.34 -2.70 28.50
N PHE A 153 -12.63 -3.00 28.48
CA PHE A 153 -13.53 -2.61 27.39
C PHE A 153 -14.22 -1.29 27.71
N PHE A 154 -13.83 -0.23 27.01
CA PHE A 154 -14.60 1.02 27.03
C PHE A 154 -16.04 0.80 26.55
N ARG A 155 -16.20 -0.02 25.50
CA ARG A 155 -17.50 -0.48 25.01
C ARG A 155 -17.45 -1.97 24.69
N PRO A 156 -18.28 -2.82 25.30
CA PRO A 156 -18.32 -4.25 25.01
C PRO A 156 -18.88 -4.53 23.63
N LEU A 157 -18.75 -5.79 23.19
CA LEU A 157 -19.23 -6.24 21.88
C LEU A 157 -20.73 -5.98 21.71
N LYS A 158 -21.08 -5.24 20.67
CA LYS A 158 -22.47 -4.96 20.28
C LYS A 158 -22.65 -5.09 18.77
N GLN A 159 -23.90 -5.23 18.34
CA GLN A 159 -24.29 -5.11 16.94
C GLN A 159 -24.69 -3.66 16.67
N GLU A 160 -24.13 -3.09 15.61
CA GLU A 160 -24.45 -1.74 15.18
C GLU A 160 -25.68 -1.71 14.26
N PRO A 161 -26.40 -0.59 14.15
CA PRO A 161 -27.59 -0.48 13.31
C PRO A 161 -27.36 -0.83 11.82
N TRP A 162 -26.13 -0.66 11.35
CA TRP A 162 -25.73 -1.02 9.99
C TRP A 162 -25.26 -2.48 9.83
N GLY A 163 -25.43 -3.30 10.86
CA GLY A 163 -25.21 -4.75 10.84
C GLY A 163 -23.82 -5.21 11.30
N ALA A 164 -22.80 -4.37 11.29
CA ALA A 164 -21.47 -4.71 11.81
C ALA A 164 -21.50 -5.00 13.32
N ARG A 165 -20.52 -5.76 13.79
CA ARG A 165 -20.26 -5.93 15.23
C ARG A 165 -19.01 -5.19 15.62
N THR A 166 -19.08 -4.46 16.72
CA THR A 166 -17.96 -3.63 17.21
C THR A 166 -17.78 -3.78 18.72
N PHE A 167 -16.55 -3.56 19.17
CA PHE A 167 -16.23 -3.29 20.56
C PHE A 167 -15.08 -2.27 20.61
N ILE A 168 -14.92 -1.58 21.73
CA ILE A 168 -13.86 -0.59 21.94
C ILE A 168 -13.04 -0.99 23.15
N VAL A 169 -11.74 -1.09 22.96
CA VAL A 169 -10.74 -1.32 24.00
C VAL A 169 -10.13 0.01 24.41
N ARG A 170 -9.89 0.16 25.73
CA ARG A 170 -9.08 1.24 26.29
C ARG A 170 -7.71 0.69 26.63
N ASP A 171 -6.65 1.32 26.12
CA ASP A 171 -5.29 1.00 26.56
C ASP A 171 -4.96 1.71 27.89
N PRO A 172 -3.81 1.41 28.54
CA PRO A 172 -3.42 2.02 29.81
C PRO A 172 -3.29 3.55 29.76
N ASP A 173 -3.09 4.13 28.58
CA ASP A 173 -2.95 5.58 28.36
C ASP A 173 -4.27 6.27 27.94
N GLY A 174 -5.39 5.52 27.94
CA GLY A 174 -6.70 5.99 27.54
C GLY A 174 -6.89 6.12 26.03
N ASN A 175 -6.01 5.50 25.20
CA ASN A 175 -6.27 5.44 23.75
C ASN A 175 -7.43 4.48 23.50
N LEU A 176 -8.40 4.92 22.70
CA LEU A 176 -9.55 4.12 22.32
C LEU A 176 -9.29 3.40 20.99
N LEU A 177 -9.35 2.07 21.01
CA LEU A 177 -9.15 1.20 19.87
C LEU A 177 -10.47 0.55 19.49
N LEU A 178 -11.01 0.93 18.33
CA LEU A 178 -12.23 0.31 17.78
C LEU A 178 -11.85 -1.00 17.05
N PHE A 179 -12.52 -2.08 17.42
CA PHE A 179 -12.48 -3.33 16.68
C PHE A 179 -13.82 -3.56 16.00
N ALA A 180 -13.79 -3.90 14.71
CA ALA A 180 -15.00 -4.09 13.91
C ALA A 180 -14.92 -5.38 13.07
N GLY A 181 -16.03 -6.09 13.01
CA GLY A 181 -16.23 -7.23 12.12
C GLY A 181 -17.37 -6.97 11.16
N THR A 182 -17.29 -7.57 9.96
CA THR A 182 -18.37 -7.45 8.96
C THR A 182 -19.69 -8.05 9.45
N ALA A 183 -20.80 -7.67 8.80
CA ALA A 183 -22.15 -8.09 9.16
C ALA A 183 -22.44 -9.59 8.96
N ASN A 184 -21.58 -10.34 8.26
CA ASN A 184 -21.78 -11.75 7.91
C ASN A 184 -21.17 -12.69 8.92
#